data_4022621913de15e1e21a09f11e62108d
#
_entry.id   4022621913de15e1e21a09f11e62108d
#
_cell.length_a   1.000
_cell.length_b   1.000
_cell.length_c   1.000
_cell.angle_alpha   90.00
_cell.angle_beta   90.00
_cell.angle_gamma   90.00
#
_symmetry.space_group_name_H-M   'P 1'
#
loop_
_entity.id
_entity.type
_entity.pdbx_description
1 polymer ?
#
loop_
_entity_poly.entity_id
_entity_poly.type
_entity_poly.pdbx_seq_one_letter_code
_entity_poly.pdbx_strand_id
1 'polypeptide(L)'
;MRTYYQYTIQFGSDIARLLGFPLAHDGVWEGLFSDIIKGEMKGDFHATPSGGLNTLYVYTDIIKEQFVGGTSAPLLRIINLSRKINNEEYTSKTFDRLYFAPLKSSHFDTINIRIYDDTGELINF
;
A
#
# COMPACT_ATOMS: atom_id res chain seq x y z
N MET A 1 -24.28 34.13 26.08
CA MET A 1 -24.22 33.12 25.01
C MET A 1 -22.76 32.63 24.87
N ARG A 2 -22.48 31.38 25.19
CA ARG A 2 -21.12 30.85 25.03
C ARG A 2 -20.98 30.34 23.60
N THR A 3 -20.13 31.00 22.82
CA THR A 3 -19.78 30.54 21.48
C THR A 3 -18.78 29.38 21.63
N TYR A 4 -19.21 28.14 21.31
CA TYR A 4 -18.32 27.00 21.28
C TYR A 4 -17.68 26.96 19.90
N TYR A 5 -16.37 27.15 19.82
CA TYR A 5 -15.61 26.95 18.61
C TYR A 5 -15.36 25.42 18.46
N GLN A 6 -15.82 24.86 17.37
CA GLN A 6 -15.45 23.49 16.97
C GLN A 6 -14.19 23.58 16.13
N TYR A 7 -13.16 22.90 16.58
CA TYR A 7 -11.93 22.75 15.81
C TYR A 7 -11.91 21.36 15.18
N THR A 8 -11.51 21.29 13.92
CA THR A 8 -11.27 20.04 13.21
C THR A 8 -9.78 19.84 12.98
N ILE A 9 -9.36 18.58 12.95
CA ILE A 9 -8.03 18.19 12.54
C ILE A 9 -8.16 17.42 11.23
N GLN A 10 -7.30 17.73 10.29
CA GLN A 10 -7.19 17.03 9.02
C GLN A 10 -5.83 16.32 8.96
N PHE A 11 -5.86 15.05 8.57
CA PHE A 11 -4.67 14.28 8.25
C PHE A 11 -4.62 14.05 6.74
N GLY A 12 -3.46 14.31 6.14
CA GLY A 12 -3.19 13.87 4.77
C GLY A 12 -3.20 12.34 4.67
N SER A 13 -3.28 11.83 3.46
CA SER A 13 -3.43 10.41 3.15
C SER A 13 -2.45 9.50 3.89
N ASP A 14 -1.18 9.89 3.95
CA ASP A 14 -0.12 9.06 4.54
C ASP A 14 -0.26 8.93 6.06
N ILE A 15 -0.56 10.04 6.73
CA ILE A 15 -0.75 10.05 8.19
C ILE A 15 -2.04 9.33 8.56
N ALA A 16 -3.12 9.53 7.81
CA ALA A 16 -4.38 8.86 8.06
C ALA A 16 -4.24 7.34 7.92
N ARG A 17 -3.58 6.86 6.88
CA ARG A 17 -3.27 5.43 6.69
C ARG A 17 -2.39 4.87 7.80
N LEU A 18 -1.34 5.61 8.18
CA LEU A 18 -0.44 5.23 9.27
C LEU A 18 -1.20 5.00 10.57
N LEU A 19 -2.16 5.86 10.87
CA LEU A 19 -2.98 5.79 12.08
C LEU A 19 -4.19 4.86 11.96
N GLY A 20 -4.45 4.32 10.76
CA GLY A 20 -5.57 3.39 10.50
C GLY A 20 -6.91 4.10 10.28
N PHE A 21 -6.93 5.37 9.90
CA PHE A 21 -8.15 6.10 9.59
C PHE A 21 -8.58 5.92 8.13
N PRO A 22 -9.88 5.80 7.85
CA PRO A 22 -10.41 5.76 6.49
C PRO A 22 -10.22 7.11 5.80
N LEU A 23 -9.91 7.08 4.49
CA LEU A 23 -9.82 8.29 3.68
C LEU A 23 -11.17 8.66 3.09
N ALA A 24 -11.48 9.95 3.08
CA ALA A 24 -12.58 10.49 2.29
C ALA A 24 -12.22 10.53 0.79
N HIS A 25 -13.17 10.91 -0.06
CA HIS A 25 -12.98 10.97 -1.51
C HIS A 25 -11.88 11.92 -1.97
N ASP A 26 -11.55 12.92 -1.17
CA ASP A 26 -10.47 13.89 -1.40
C ASP A 26 -9.09 13.38 -0.93
N GLY A 27 -9.02 12.17 -0.39
CA GLY A 27 -7.79 11.59 0.14
C GLY A 27 -7.34 12.18 1.47
N VAL A 28 -8.21 12.85 2.18
CA VAL A 28 -7.95 13.45 3.49
C VAL A 28 -8.88 12.84 4.53
N TRP A 29 -8.40 12.68 5.73
CA TRP A 29 -9.22 12.35 6.88
C TRP A 29 -9.47 13.59 7.73
N GLU A 30 -10.69 13.80 8.18
CA GLU A 30 -11.09 14.90 9.05
C GLU A 30 -11.83 14.39 10.29
N GLY A 31 -11.49 14.94 11.44
CA GLY A 31 -12.13 14.61 12.70
C GLY A 31 -12.21 15.79 13.66
N LEU A 32 -13.11 15.69 14.63
CA LEU A 32 -13.26 16.71 15.65
C LEU A 32 -12.12 16.64 16.67
N PHE A 33 -11.50 17.78 16.94
CA PHE A 33 -10.41 17.88 17.90
C PHE A 33 -10.84 17.45 19.32
N SER A 34 -12.09 17.74 19.69
CA SER A 34 -12.65 17.33 20.98
C SER A 34 -12.66 15.82 21.19
N ASP A 35 -12.88 15.03 20.13
CA ASP A 35 -12.97 13.58 20.21
C ASP A 35 -11.58 12.96 20.34
N ILE A 36 -10.59 13.57 19.69
CA ILE A 36 -9.18 13.15 19.82
C ILE A 36 -8.68 13.35 21.26
N ILE A 37 -8.95 14.50 21.87
CA ILE A 37 -8.54 14.79 23.25
C ILE A 37 -9.18 13.83 24.25
N LYS A 38 -10.43 13.45 24.04
CA LYS A 38 -11.12 12.48 24.91
C LYS A 38 -10.67 11.05 24.70
N GLY A 39 -9.87 10.78 23.66
CA GLY A 39 -9.46 9.42 23.31
C GLY A 39 -10.60 8.54 22.76
N GLU A 40 -11.68 9.18 22.30
CA GLU A 40 -12.86 8.48 21.78
C GLU A 40 -12.73 8.12 20.31
N MET A 41 -11.69 8.64 19.63
CA MET A 41 -11.50 8.41 18.21
C MET A 41 -10.60 7.20 17.98
N LYS A 42 -11.13 6.25 17.22
CA LYS A 42 -10.41 5.04 16.80
C LYS A 42 -10.35 4.99 15.29
N GLY A 43 -9.22 4.56 14.75
CA GLY A 43 -9.12 4.22 13.34
C GLY A 43 -9.91 2.92 13.05
N ASP A 44 -10.48 2.84 11.86
CA ASP A 44 -11.21 1.65 11.40
C ASP A 44 -10.27 0.48 11.08
N PHE A 45 -9.00 0.78 10.87
CA PHE A 45 -7.95 -0.17 10.54
C PHE A 45 -6.84 -0.15 11.58
N HIS A 46 -6.07 -1.22 11.65
CA HIS A 46 -4.87 -1.24 12.49
C HIS A 46 -3.84 -0.22 12.00
N ALA A 47 -3.31 0.57 12.91
CA ALA A 47 -2.21 1.49 12.60
C ALA A 47 -1.01 0.70 12.03
N THR A 48 -0.44 1.24 10.96
CA THR A 48 0.68 0.59 10.26
C THR A 48 1.93 1.47 10.34
N PRO A 49 2.77 1.30 11.37
CA PRO A 49 3.93 2.17 11.62
C PRO A 49 4.96 2.21 10.47
N SER A 50 4.94 1.20 9.61
CA SER A 50 5.82 1.10 8.42
C SER A 50 5.23 1.74 7.16
N GLY A 51 4.17 2.57 7.27
CA GLY A 51 3.53 3.20 6.12
C GLY A 51 2.71 2.27 5.23
N GLY A 52 2.43 1.03 5.69
CA GLY A 52 1.57 0.10 4.95
C GLY A 52 2.26 -0.73 3.88
N LEU A 53 3.56 -0.55 3.65
CA LEU A 53 4.28 -1.32 2.64
C LEU A 53 4.61 -2.72 3.17
N ASN A 54 3.65 -3.65 3.09
CA ASN A 54 3.81 -5.02 3.57
C ASN A 54 4.03 -6.02 2.44
N THR A 55 3.44 -5.76 1.27
CA THR A 55 3.46 -6.67 0.13
C THR A 55 3.64 -5.86 -1.15
N LEU A 56 4.53 -6.35 -2.01
CA LEU A 56 4.75 -5.80 -3.34
C LEU A 56 4.22 -6.77 -4.38
N TYR A 57 3.49 -6.23 -5.35
CA TYR A 57 2.99 -6.95 -6.52
C TYR A 57 3.77 -6.52 -7.75
N VAL A 58 4.56 -7.41 -8.29
CA VAL A 58 5.44 -7.15 -9.45
C VAL A 58 4.75 -7.65 -10.71
N TYR A 59 4.45 -6.74 -11.63
CA TYR A 59 3.86 -7.03 -12.94
C TYR A 59 4.88 -6.78 -14.04
N THR A 60 4.76 -7.56 -15.13
CA THR A 60 5.56 -7.33 -16.32
C THR A 60 4.75 -7.63 -17.57
N ASP A 61 4.99 -6.87 -18.63
CA ASP A 61 4.26 -6.96 -19.89
C ASP A 61 4.63 -8.18 -20.77
N ILE A 62 5.75 -8.83 -20.48
CA ILE A 62 6.28 -9.93 -21.33
C ILE A 62 5.68 -11.31 -21.04
N ILE A 63 5.02 -11.50 -19.88
CA ILE A 63 4.42 -12.78 -19.51
C ILE A 63 2.94 -12.89 -19.87
N LYS A 64 2.46 -14.13 -20.03
CA LYS A 64 1.02 -14.40 -20.16
C LYS A 64 0.31 -14.05 -18.86
N GLU A 65 -0.92 -13.60 -19.00
CA GLU A 65 -1.77 -13.29 -17.85
C GLU A 65 -2.06 -14.54 -17.02
N GLN A 66 -2.14 -14.36 -15.72
CA GLN A 66 -2.48 -15.37 -14.74
C GLN A 66 -3.70 -14.94 -13.95
N PHE A 67 -4.45 -15.88 -13.40
CA PHE A 67 -5.57 -15.55 -12.51
C PHE A 67 -5.04 -15.07 -11.16
N VAL A 68 -5.44 -13.84 -10.79
CA VAL A 68 -5.09 -13.19 -9.54
C VAL A 68 -6.37 -12.62 -8.92
N GLY A 69 -6.79 -13.20 -7.79
CA GLY A 69 -7.97 -12.69 -7.06
C GLY A 69 -9.27 -12.61 -7.89
N GLY A 70 -9.48 -13.52 -8.83
CA GLY A 70 -10.68 -13.54 -9.68
C GLY A 70 -10.59 -12.69 -10.96
N THR A 71 -9.46 -12.04 -11.20
CA THR A 71 -9.15 -11.32 -12.45
C THR A 71 -7.92 -11.89 -13.13
N SER A 72 -7.72 -11.57 -14.40
CA SER A 72 -6.54 -11.97 -15.16
C SER A 72 -5.55 -10.81 -15.23
N ALA A 73 -4.30 -11.04 -14.86
CA ALA A 73 -3.25 -10.03 -14.83
C ALA A 73 -1.86 -10.63 -15.07
N PRO A 74 -0.92 -9.88 -15.69
CA PRO A 74 0.44 -10.31 -15.94
C PRO A 74 1.31 -10.17 -14.68
N LEU A 75 0.87 -10.79 -13.58
CA LEU A 75 1.57 -10.77 -12.29
C LEU A 75 2.76 -11.74 -12.34
N LEU A 76 3.96 -11.21 -12.19
CA LEU A 76 5.19 -12.00 -12.16
C LEU A 76 5.47 -12.56 -10.77
N ARG A 77 5.35 -11.75 -9.73
CA ARG A 77 5.71 -12.13 -8.38
C ARG A 77 4.98 -11.31 -7.32
N ILE A 78 4.70 -11.96 -6.19
CA ILE A 78 4.27 -11.31 -4.95
C ILE A 78 5.45 -11.40 -3.97
N ILE A 79 5.83 -10.25 -3.40
CA ILE A 79 6.95 -10.13 -2.46
C ILE A 79 6.40 -9.67 -1.13
N ASN A 80 6.41 -10.55 -0.14
CA ASN A 80 6.07 -10.17 1.22
C ASN A 80 7.32 -9.56 1.88
N LEU A 81 7.20 -8.31 2.31
CA LEU A 81 8.23 -7.61 3.05
C LEU A 81 8.14 -8.04 4.51
N SER A 82 9.13 -8.79 4.97
CA SER A 82 9.22 -9.13 6.39
C SER A 82 9.53 -7.87 7.18
N ARG A 83 8.68 -7.53 8.15
CA ARG A 83 8.98 -6.47 9.12
C ARG A 83 10.26 -6.82 9.88
N LYS A 84 11.36 -6.21 9.51
CA LYS A 84 12.48 -6.06 10.44
C LYS A 84 12.22 -4.78 11.22
N ILE A 85 12.13 -4.92 12.52
CA ILE A 85 11.90 -3.83 13.52
C ILE A 85 13.10 -2.88 13.60
N ASN A 86 14.17 -3.15 12.87
CA ASN A 86 15.38 -2.34 12.84
C ASN A 86 15.27 -1.33 11.69
N ASN A 87 15.68 -0.09 11.93
CA ASN A 87 15.77 1.06 11.02
C ASN A 87 16.69 0.79 9.80
N GLU A 88 16.48 -0.29 9.07
CA GLU A 88 17.20 -0.57 7.84
C GLU A 88 16.50 0.17 6.69
N GLU A 89 17.21 1.07 6.05
CA GLU A 89 16.73 1.88 4.92
C GLU A 89 16.47 1.04 3.65
N TYR A 90 16.87 -0.23 3.65
CA TYR A 90 16.67 -1.12 2.51
C TYR A 90 16.26 -2.53 2.95
N THR A 91 15.48 -3.18 2.09
CA THR A 91 15.05 -4.57 2.26
C THR A 91 15.52 -5.39 1.08
N SER A 92 16.11 -6.56 1.35
CA SER A 92 16.46 -7.54 0.33
C SER A 92 15.67 -8.83 0.54
N LYS A 93 15.26 -9.47 -0.55
CA LYS A 93 14.57 -10.75 -0.54
C LYS A 93 15.25 -11.72 -1.49
N THR A 94 15.69 -12.85 -0.95
CA THR A 94 16.18 -13.99 -1.76
C THR A 94 15.06 -14.98 -1.95
N PHE A 95 14.93 -15.52 -3.15
CA PHE A 95 13.94 -16.53 -3.48
C PHE A 95 14.60 -17.89 -3.64
N ASP A 96 14.29 -18.82 -2.74
CA ASP A 96 14.83 -20.18 -2.76
C ASP A 96 14.17 -21.05 -3.84
N ARG A 97 12.94 -20.69 -4.24
CA ARG A 97 12.19 -21.39 -5.28
C ARG A 97 12.05 -20.52 -6.52
N LEU A 98 12.54 -21.03 -7.63
CA LEU A 98 12.34 -20.41 -8.94
C LEU A 98 10.90 -20.64 -9.40
N TYR A 99 10.30 -19.61 -9.97
CA TYR A 99 9.00 -19.65 -10.60
C TYR A 99 9.14 -19.21 -12.05
N PHE A 100 8.74 -20.10 -12.99
CA PHE A 100 8.83 -19.83 -14.41
C PHE A 100 7.44 -19.47 -14.93
N ALA A 101 7.28 -18.22 -15.38
CA ALA A 101 6.07 -17.75 -16.02
C ALA A 101 6.18 -17.91 -17.55
N PRO A 102 5.11 -18.35 -18.23
CA PRO A 102 5.13 -18.47 -19.68
C PRO A 102 5.17 -17.09 -20.34
N LEU A 103 6.00 -16.92 -21.34
CA LEU A 103 6.11 -15.68 -22.11
C LEU A 103 4.93 -15.52 -23.08
N LYS A 104 4.54 -14.28 -23.36
CA LYS A 104 3.56 -13.94 -24.42
C LYS A 104 4.13 -14.15 -25.81
N SER A 105 5.42 -13.84 -25.98
CA SER A 105 6.14 -13.94 -27.23
C SER A 105 7.56 -14.42 -26.97
N SER A 106 8.17 -15.06 -27.96
CA SER A 106 9.59 -15.44 -27.92
C SER A 106 10.55 -14.28 -28.23
N HIS A 107 10.03 -13.16 -28.71
CA HIS A 107 10.81 -11.98 -29.05
C HIS A 107 10.22 -10.74 -28.36
N PHE A 108 11.07 -9.99 -27.71
CA PHE A 108 10.73 -8.71 -27.06
C PHE A 108 11.99 -7.83 -27.01
N ASP A 109 11.84 -6.55 -27.31
CA ASP A 109 12.94 -5.57 -27.29
C ASP A 109 12.95 -4.76 -25.99
N THR A 110 11.82 -4.71 -25.30
CA THR A 110 11.64 -3.93 -24.08
C THR A 110 10.92 -4.76 -23.05
N ILE A 111 11.31 -4.59 -21.79
CA ILE A 111 10.64 -5.17 -20.64
C ILE A 111 10.15 -4.04 -19.75
N ASN A 112 8.83 -3.95 -19.54
CA ASN A 112 8.24 -3.03 -18.60
C ASN A 112 7.91 -3.76 -17.30
N ILE A 113 8.43 -3.23 -16.20
CA ILE A 113 8.14 -3.74 -14.86
C ILE A 113 7.40 -2.65 -14.10
N ARG A 114 6.29 -3.02 -13.46
CA ARG A 114 5.51 -2.17 -12.58
C ARG A 114 5.37 -2.84 -11.24
N ILE A 115 5.56 -2.07 -10.18
CA ILE A 115 5.45 -2.57 -8.81
C ILE A 115 4.34 -1.79 -8.12
N TYR A 116 3.38 -2.52 -7.56
CA TYR A 116 2.27 -1.97 -6.81
C TYR A 116 2.35 -2.42 -5.36
N ASP A 117 1.84 -1.60 -4.48
CA ASP A 117 1.64 -1.95 -3.08
C ASP A 117 0.36 -2.78 -2.87
N ASP A 118 0.06 -3.13 -1.63
CA ASP A 118 -1.14 -3.87 -1.24
C ASP A 118 -2.43 -3.04 -1.34
N THR A 119 -2.34 -1.73 -1.53
CA THR A 119 -3.48 -0.85 -1.80
C THR A 119 -3.76 -0.69 -3.30
N GLY A 120 -2.88 -1.20 -4.16
CA GLY A 120 -2.96 -1.07 -5.62
C GLY A 120 -2.37 0.23 -6.15
N GLU A 121 -1.59 0.95 -5.34
CA GLU A 121 -0.86 2.15 -5.79
C GLU A 121 0.47 1.79 -6.43
N LEU A 122 0.79 2.45 -7.53
CA LEU A 122 2.07 2.29 -8.22
C LEU A 122 3.20 2.88 -7.37
N ILE A 123 4.21 2.08 -7.10
CA ILE A 123 5.42 2.55 -6.42
C ILE A 123 6.35 3.17 -7.44
N ASN A 124 6.66 4.44 -7.25
CA ASN A 124 7.64 5.17 -8.05
C ASN A 124 8.99 5.12 -7.33
N PHE A 125 10.02 4.72 -8.03
CA PHE A 125 11.41 4.67 -7.56
C PHE A 125 12.19 5.88 -8.04
#